data_f749342e1b040be48fa344a7bd171913
#
_entry.id   f749342e1b040be48fa344a7bd171913
#
_cell.length_a   1.000
_cell.length_b   1.000
_cell.length_c   1.000
_cell.angle_alpha   90.00
_cell.angle_beta   90.00
_cell.angle_gamma   90.00
#
_symmetry.space_group_name_H-M   'P 1'
#
loop_
_entity.id
_entity.type
_entity.pdbx_description
1 polymer ?
#
loop_
_entity_poly.entity_id
_entity_poly.type
_entity_poly.pdbx_seq_one_letter_code
_entity_poly.pdbx_strand_id
1 'polypeptide(L)'
;GSEMCIRDRFIAELGRRQTVERVISNFEFLTGRGDKSTVEDIVNEVDARIISKNMLEGEPYLKYSVKTDFPTSFLEISFACEPADKTAKVLSPVFICFNLAMFVIIGLIKKNWNEAFNMLTAGLIISCPAITLLASNRALSQVSKSLAKSGAMVCGFEGAHYVHNSNALVMEAADLFGSRSCNLHGIKTFNGAKIDDAILQTAAVVMQIKSPLANVFDDVIVGKQSILPQVDGVIYEDKMGTSAWIYQKKILVGNRDLLIHHGVTVPKEDYEKKYTRKGRKALYLAVAGKVMAMFIVSYEADPTLKKLLKKLERSGITVILRSCDPYINEESLKNIFDVPEGFIRVMTASNGRSFEKYSGAVAEKSPAYAVHNGSAQAFIASVLGADNLVGTEKTISALSAFGSAIG
;
A
#
# COMPACT_ATOMS: atom_id res chain seq x y z
N GLY A 1 28.78 24.48 25.01
CA GLY A 1 28.49 23.26 24.21
C GLY A 1 27.18 22.60 24.63
N SER A 2 26.77 22.73 25.88
CA SER A 2 25.56 22.04 26.37
C SER A 2 24.24 22.72 25.97
N GLU A 3 24.17 24.04 25.94
CA GLU A 3 22.92 24.74 25.63
C GLU A 3 22.49 24.62 24.18
N MET A 4 23.42 24.59 23.23
CA MET A 4 23.10 24.42 21.80
C MET A 4 22.61 22.99 21.52
N CYS A 5 23.24 21.98 22.11
CA CYS A 5 22.74 20.59 22.03
C CYS A 5 21.36 20.41 22.69
N ILE A 6 21.07 21.14 23.77
CA ILE A 6 19.77 21.09 24.43
C ILE A 6 18.70 21.72 23.54
N ARG A 7 18.99 22.88 22.93
CA ARG A 7 18.05 23.56 22.03
C ARG A 7 17.76 22.72 20.79
N ASP A 8 18.77 22.10 20.19
CA ASP A 8 18.60 21.28 19.00
C ASP A 8 17.84 19.99 19.31
N ARG A 9 18.12 19.35 20.46
CA ARG A 9 17.31 18.25 20.97
C ARG A 9 15.86 18.66 21.22
N PHE A 10 15.64 19.86 21.80
CA PHE A 10 14.31 20.36 22.06
C PHE A 10 13.52 20.63 20.76
N ILE A 11 14.17 21.21 19.73
CA ILE A 11 13.55 21.43 18.41
C ILE A 11 13.27 20.10 17.72
N ALA A 12 14.19 19.14 17.77
CA ALA A 12 13.98 17.80 17.24
C ALA A 12 12.83 17.07 17.95
N GLU A 13 12.79 17.16 19.28
CA GLU A 13 11.72 16.58 20.09
C GLU A 13 10.37 17.21 19.79
N LEU A 14 10.29 18.55 19.65
CA LEU A 14 9.09 19.25 19.21
C LEU A 14 8.63 18.78 17.82
N GLY A 15 9.55 18.63 16.88
CA GLY A 15 9.26 18.12 15.56
C GLY A 15 8.74 16.68 15.58
N ARG A 16 9.33 15.83 16.42
CA ARG A 16 8.87 14.45 16.66
C ARG A 16 7.48 14.41 17.26
N ARG A 17 7.23 15.18 18.32
CA ARG A 17 5.90 15.27 18.95
C ARG A 17 4.84 15.73 17.98
N GLN A 18 5.09 16.78 17.21
CA GLN A 18 4.13 17.25 16.20
C GLN A 18 3.86 16.18 15.12
N THR A 19 4.86 15.40 14.74
CA THR A 19 4.71 14.31 13.78
C THR A 19 3.90 13.18 14.38
N VAL A 20 4.17 12.80 15.64
CA VAL A 20 3.43 11.77 16.36
C VAL A 20 1.98 12.19 16.58
N GLU A 21 1.73 13.41 17.04
CA GLU A 21 0.37 13.93 17.17
C GLU A 21 -0.42 13.90 15.87
N ARG A 22 0.22 14.22 14.72
CA ARG A 22 -0.42 14.12 13.42
C ARG A 22 -0.66 12.68 12.99
N VAL A 23 0.26 11.79 13.30
CA VAL A 23 0.12 10.35 13.05
C VAL A 23 -1.05 9.81 13.87
N ILE A 24 -1.16 10.19 15.13
CA ILE A 24 -2.27 9.83 16.02
C ILE A 24 -3.59 10.40 15.50
N SER A 25 -3.65 11.68 15.15
CA SER A 25 -4.84 12.31 14.60
C SER A 25 -5.30 11.64 13.31
N ASN A 26 -4.37 11.23 12.44
CA ASN A 26 -4.68 10.48 11.24
C ASN A 26 -5.15 9.06 11.55
N PHE A 27 -4.58 8.44 12.57
CA PHE A 27 -4.99 7.13 13.04
C PHE A 27 -6.41 7.18 13.62
N GLU A 28 -6.73 8.17 14.43
CA GLU A 28 -8.07 8.44 14.94
C GLU A 28 -9.08 8.65 13.81
N PHE A 29 -8.72 9.44 12.81
CA PHE A 29 -9.53 9.65 11.61
C PHE A 29 -9.79 8.33 10.86
N LEU A 30 -8.75 7.51 10.65
CA LEU A 30 -8.85 6.23 9.94
C LEU A 30 -9.65 5.19 10.73
N THR A 31 -9.67 5.29 12.06
CA THR A 31 -10.43 4.38 12.93
C THR A 31 -11.84 4.88 13.23
N GLY A 32 -12.23 6.06 12.75
CA GLY A 32 -13.54 6.67 13.03
C GLY A 32 -13.74 7.11 14.48
N ARG A 33 -12.67 7.15 15.29
CA ARG A 33 -12.72 7.56 16.69
C ARG A 33 -12.33 9.04 16.81
N GLY A 34 -13.31 9.90 16.83
CA GLY A 34 -13.14 11.36 16.94
C GLY A 34 -12.95 11.92 18.34
N ASP A 35 -12.86 11.10 19.38
CA ASP A 35 -12.72 11.55 20.77
C ASP A 35 -11.36 11.16 21.38
N LYS A 36 -10.67 12.15 21.87
CA LYS A 36 -9.51 12.33 22.77
C LYS A 36 -8.90 11.08 23.43
N SER A 37 -8.83 9.94 22.75
CA SER A 37 -8.08 8.81 23.26
C SER A 37 -6.59 9.06 23.11
N THR A 38 -5.83 8.79 24.15
CA THR A 38 -4.37 8.79 24.13
C THR A 38 -3.87 7.62 23.28
N VAL A 39 -2.64 7.67 22.79
CA VAL A 39 -2.01 6.54 22.06
C VAL A 39 -2.08 5.25 22.88
N GLU A 40 -1.96 5.35 24.21
CA GLU A 40 -2.04 4.21 25.11
C GLU A 40 -3.44 3.61 25.13
N ASP A 41 -4.49 4.42 25.05
CA ASP A 41 -5.87 3.94 24.95
C ASP A 41 -6.10 3.22 23.62
N ILE A 42 -5.58 3.78 22.52
CA ILE A 42 -5.63 3.14 21.20
C ILE A 42 -4.86 1.81 21.21
N VAL A 43 -3.67 1.78 21.80
CA VAL A 43 -2.83 0.59 21.91
C VAL A 43 -3.50 -0.49 22.75
N ASN A 44 -4.16 -0.10 23.86
CA ASN A 44 -4.81 -1.03 24.78
C ASN A 44 -6.16 -1.55 24.24
N GLU A 45 -6.90 -0.76 23.48
CA GLU A 45 -8.19 -1.18 22.89
C GLU A 45 -8.05 -1.94 21.57
N VAL A 46 -6.99 -1.69 20.83
CA VAL A 46 -6.69 -2.47 19.64
C VAL A 46 -6.05 -3.78 20.08
N ASP A 47 -6.87 -4.71 20.54
CA ASP A 47 -6.45 -6.09 20.63
C ASP A 47 -6.01 -6.53 19.23
N ALA A 48 -4.71 -6.80 19.07
CA ALA A 48 -4.04 -7.13 17.82
C ALA A 48 -4.67 -8.32 17.07
N ARG A 49 -5.71 -8.92 17.63
CA ARG A 49 -6.30 -10.11 17.08
C ARG A 49 -7.26 -9.86 15.96
N ILE A 50 -8.07 -8.85 15.97
CA ILE A 50 -9.05 -8.65 14.89
C ILE A 50 -9.75 -7.31 15.10
N ILE A 51 -9.58 -6.40 14.19
CA ILE A 51 -10.64 -5.45 13.95
C ILE A 51 -11.64 -6.20 13.09
N SER A 52 -12.69 -6.67 13.75
CA SER A 52 -13.67 -7.49 13.11
C SER A 52 -14.37 -6.70 11.99
N LYS A 53 -14.73 -7.45 10.97
CA LYS A 53 -15.49 -7.09 9.80
C LYS A 53 -16.85 -6.42 10.08
N ASN A 54 -17.22 -6.21 11.34
CA ASN A 54 -18.51 -5.73 11.81
C ASN A 54 -18.49 -4.29 12.31
N MET A 55 -17.45 -3.53 12.02
CA MET A 55 -17.55 -2.09 12.17
C MET A 55 -18.43 -1.54 11.06
N LEU A 56 -19.48 -0.88 11.49
CA LEU A 56 -20.58 -0.23 10.80
C LEU A 56 -20.31 0.12 9.33
N GLU A 57 -21.21 -0.31 8.47
CA GLU A 57 -21.23 0.05 7.06
C GLU A 57 -21.05 1.55 6.89
N GLY A 58 -19.97 1.95 6.22
CA GLY A 58 -19.69 3.33 5.83
C GLY A 58 -18.63 4.06 6.62
N GLU A 59 -18.09 3.53 7.72
CA GLU A 59 -17.01 4.19 8.44
C GLU A 59 -15.61 3.70 8.00
N PRO A 60 -14.59 4.59 7.96
CA PRO A 60 -13.23 4.20 7.67
C PRO A 60 -12.72 3.24 8.76
N TYR A 61 -12.21 2.10 8.36
CA TYR A 61 -11.68 1.11 9.28
C TYR A 61 -10.25 0.73 8.94
N LEU A 62 -9.47 0.38 9.96
CA LEU A 62 -8.12 -0.11 9.84
C LEU A 62 -8.12 -1.63 9.75
N LYS A 63 -7.54 -2.20 8.68
CA LYS A 63 -7.30 -3.64 8.59
C LYS A 63 -5.99 -4.00 9.26
N TYR A 64 -6.06 -4.92 10.19
CA TYR A 64 -4.91 -5.44 10.92
C TYR A 64 -4.55 -6.84 10.49
N SER A 65 -3.26 -7.13 10.39
CA SER A 65 -2.77 -8.50 10.30
C SER A 65 -2.37 -8.99 11.69
N VAL A 66 -2.79 -10.19 12.06
CA VAL A 66 -2.35 -10.86 13.31
C VAL A 66 -0.84 -11.11 13.37
N LYS A 67 -0.14 -10.92 12.26
CA LYS A 67 1.32 -11.10 12.16
C LYS A 67 2.11 -9.84 12.52
N THR A 68 1.46 -8.71 12.75
CA THR A 68 2.13 -7.44 13.07
C THR A 68 1.91 -7.08 14.53
N ASP A 69 2.96 -6.57 15.15
CA ASP A 69 2.93 -5.99 16.50
C ASP A 69 2.87 -4.47 16.43
N PHE A 70 1.95 -3.97 15.59
CA PHE A 70 1.83 -2.54 15.31
C PHE A 70 1.63 -1.69 16.57
N PRO A 71 0.71 -2.03 17.50
CA PRO A 71 0.46 -1.17 18.65
C PRO A 71 1.69 -0.97 19.54
N THR A 72 2.46 -2.03 19.79
CA THR A 72 3.63 -1.99 20.66
C THR A 72 4.86 -1.39 19.98
N SER A 73 5.08 -1.68 18.72
CA SER A 73 6.28 -1.26 17.99
C SER A 73 6.15 0.09 17.28
N PHE A 74 4.93 0.61 17.12
CA PHE A 74 4.68 1.85 16.37
C PHE A 74 5.46 3.04 16.90
N LEU A 75 5.42 3.29 18.22
CA LEU A 75 6.13 4.40 18.84
C LEU A 75 7.64 4.20 18.76
N GLU A 76 8.11 3.00 19.05
CA GLU A 76 9.53 2.66 18.99
C GLU A 76 10.11 2.92 17.61
N ILE A 77 9.45 2.45 16.55
CA ILE A 77 9.87 2.65 15.16
C ILE A 77 9.76 4.12 14.75
N SER A 78 8.68 4.81 15.15
CA SER A 78 8.48 6.22 14.81
C SER A 78 9.51 7.16 15.44
N PHE A 79 10.07 6.78 16.58
CA PHE A 79 11.13 7.48 17.29
C PHE A 79 12.51 6.88 17.09
N ALA A 80 12.64 5.80 16.33
CA ALA A 80 13.94 5.21 16.04
C ALA A 80 14.83 6.22 15.31
N CYS A 81 16.12 6.01 15.48
CA CYS A 81 17.21 6.93 15.16
C CYS A 81 17.03 7.67 13.84
N GLU A 82 16.80 8.97 13.92
CA GLU A 82 16.75 9.83 12.73
C GLU A 82 18.12 9.92 12.07
N PRO A 83 18.18 10.03 10.73
CA PRO A 83 19.42 10.19 9.99
C PRO A 83 20.18 11.44 10.37
N ALA A 84 19.46 12.50 10.74
CA ALA A 84 20.04 13.70 11.30
C ALA A 84 20.86 13.44 12.58
N ASP A 85 20.36 12.57 13.46
CA ASP A 85 21.08 12.17 14.67
C ASP A 85 22.35 11.35 14.34
N LYS A 86 22.26 10.46 13.35
CA LYS A 86 23.44 9.69 12.87
C LYS A 86 24.50 10.61 12.29
N THR A 87 24.08 11.55 11.43
CA THR A 87 24.98 12.55 10.83
C THR A 87 25.59 13.46 11.91
N ALA A 88 24.78 13.92 12.84
CA ALA A 88 25.24 14.76 13.94
C ALA A 88 26.26 14.03 14.87
N LYS A 89 26.00 12.77 15.21
CA LYS A 89 26.90 11.94 16.02
C LYS A 89 28.28 11.78 15.41
N VAL A 90 28.38 11.73 14.08
CA VAL A 90 29.65 11.57 13.37
C VAL A 90 30.31 12.92 13.10
N LEU A 91 29.59 13.90 12.59
CA LEU A 91 30.14 15.19 12.17
C LEU A 91 30.45 16.13 13.35
N SER A 92 29.60 16.16 14.38
CA SER A 92 29.79 17.11 15.50
C SER A 92 31.12 16.95 16.22
N PRO A 93 31.59 15.74 16.61
CA PRO A 93 32.89 15.61 17.26
C PRO A 93 34.04 15.99 16.33
N VAL A 94 33.96 15.69 15.02
CA VAL A 94 34.96 16.05 14.04
C VAL A 94 35.11 17.59 13.95
N PHE A 95 33.98 18.28 13.81
CA PHE A 95 33.99 19.75 13.73
C PHE A 95 34.39 20.42 15.05
N ILE A 96 34.01 19.86 16.19
CA ILE A 96 34.46 20.39 17.49
C ILE A 96 35.97 20.28 17.60
N CYS A 97 36.56 19.13 17.27
CA CYS A 97 38.01 18.94 17.29
C CYS A 97 38.74 19.88 16.31
N PHE A 98 38.18 20.05 15.11
CA PHE A 98 38.74 20.97 14.11
C PHE A 98 38.70 22.43 14.59
N ASN A 99 37.56 22.89 15.10
CA ASN A 99 37.40 24.25 15.64
C ASN A 99 38.33 24.51 16.83
N LEU A 100 38.51 23.54 17.72
CA LEU A 100 39.47 23.64 18.83
C LEU A 100 40.93 23.73 18.34
N ALA A 101 41.29 22.93 17.36
CA ALA A 101 42.62 23.00 16.74
C ALA A 101 42.87 24.38 16.10
N MET A 102 41.89 24.88 15.33
CA MET A 102 41.96 26.20 14.72
C MET A 102 42.01 27.33 15.76
N PHE A 103 41.27 27.22 16.87
CA PHE A 103 41.37 28.16 17.98
C PHE A 103 42.78 28.28 18.54
N VAL A 104 43.43 27.13 18.77
CA VAL A 104 44.83 27.12 19.27
C VAL A 104 45.78 27.72 18.26
N ILE A 105 45.68 27.31 16.99
CA ILE A 105 46.54 27.78 15.89
C ILE A 105 46.42 29.31 15.75
N ILE A 106 45.22 29.84 15.67
CA ILE A 106 44.97 31.28 15.49
C ILE A 106 45.41 32.08 16.72
N GLY A 107 45.17 31.56 17.93
CA GLY A 107 45.61 32.18 19.19
C GLY A 107 47.14 32.31 19.23
N LEU A 108 47.86 31.29 18.79
CA LEU A 108 49.34 31.29 18.74
C LEU A 108 49.91 32.20 17.66
N ILE A 109 49.30 32.17 16.44
CA ILE A 109 49.79 32.97 15.31
C ILE A 109 49.52 34.47 15.50
N LYS A 110 48.29 34.81 15.82
CA LYS A 110 47.85 36.19 15.95
C LYS A 110 48.18 36.82 17.33
N LYS A 111 48.54 36.00 18.32
CA LYS A 111 48.74 36.43 19.75
C LYS A 111 47.58 37.24 20.32
N ASN A 112 46.38 37.08 19.73
CA ASN A 112 45.14 37.76 20.14
C ASN A 112 44.04 36.72 20.43
N TRP A 113 43.90 36.37 21.70
CA TRP A 113 42.95 35.36 22.16
C TRP A 113 41.49 35.77 21.98
N ASN A 114 41.20 37.09 21.99
CA ASN A 114 39.84 37.56 21.78
C ASN A 114 39.37 37.25 20.34
N GLU A 115 40.20 37.46 19.33
CA GLU A 115 39.87 37.06 17.96
C GLU A 115 39.74 35.55 17.81
N ALA A 116 40.63 34.80 18.47
CA ALA A 116 40.53 33.34 18.47
C ALA A 116 39.23 32.83 19.09
N PHE A 117 38.76 33.42 20.21
CA PHE A 117 37.47 33.09 20.80
C PHE A 117 36.27 33.44 19.90
N ASN A 118 36.31 34.59 19.23
CA ASN A 118 35.25 34.97 18.30
C ASN A 118 35.19 33.98 17.14
N MET A 119 36.31 33.52 16.58
CA MET A 119 36.39 32.54 15.53
C MET A 119 35.93 31.15 16.01
N LEU A 120 36.29 30.73 17.23
CA LEU A 120 35.79 29.50 17.83
C LEU A 120 34.26 29.51 17.95
N THR A 121 33.72 30.63 18.46
CA THR A 121 32.27 30.78 18.62
C THR A 121 31.57 30.73 17.27
N ALA A 122 32.05 31.47 16.28
CA ALA A 122 31.51 31.44 14.93
C ALA A 122 31.58 30.05 14.30
N GLY A 123 32.76 29.38 14.39
CA GLY A 123 32.96 28.04 13.90
C GLY A 123 32.02 27.00 14.54
N LEU A 124 31.81 27.07 15.86
CA LEU A 124 30.89 26.17 16.56
C LEU A 124 29.42 26.40 16.16
N ILE A 125 29.03 27.65 15.88
CA ILE A 125 27.68 27.97 15.40
C ILE A 125 27.46 27.43 13.98
N ILE A 126 28.42 27.62 13.09
CA ILE A 126 28.35 27.17 11.70
C ILE A 126 28.40 25.64 11.62
N SER A 127 29.20 25.01 12.45
CA SER A 127 29.36 23.54 12.48
C SER A 127 28.17 22.81 13.10
N CYS A 128 27.16 23.53 13.61
CA CYS A 128 26.02 22.90 14.25
C CYS A 128 25.04 22.35 13.20
N PRO A 129 24.71 21.04 13.23
CA PRO A 129 23.82 20.41 12.26
C PRO A 129 22.34 20.72 12.53
N ALA A 130 21.99 21.81 13.21
CA ALA A 130 20.62 22.21 13.52
C ALA A 130 19.74 22.32 12.25
N ILE A 131 20.32 22.78 11.14
CA ILE A 131 19.62 22.88 9.85
C ILE A 131 19.22 21.49 9.34
N THR A 132 20.08 20.49 9.52
CA THR A 132 19.78 19.09 9.15
C THR A 132 18.59 18.54 9.90
N LEU A 133 18.54 18.77 11.22
CA LEU A 133 17.42 18.37 12.06
C LEU A 133 16.11 19.02 11.61
N LEU A 134 16.13 20.33 11.36
CA LEU A 134 14.96 21.06 10.89
C LEU A 134 14.49 20.60 9.51
N ALA A 135 15.44 20.38 8.58
CA ALA A 135 15.14 19.92 7.23
C ALA A 135 14.55 18.49 7.23
N SER A 136 15.13 17.58 8.02
CA SER A 136 14.61 16.21 8.17
C SER A 136 13.20 16.17 8.74
N ASN A 137 12.95 16.91 9.81
CA ASN A 137 11.63 17.01 10.42
C ASN A 137 10.60 17.66 9.47
N ARG A 138 11.01 18.67 8.69
CA ARG A 138 10.12 19.25 7.67
C ARG A 138 9.78 18.26 6.56
N ALA A 139 10.76 17.51 6.07
CA ALA A 139 10.54 16.48 5.07
C ALA A 139 9.56 15.40 5.57
N LEU A 140 9.79 14.87 6.76
CA LEU A 140 8.90 13.89 7.38
C LEU A 140 7.48 14.45 7.54
N SER A 141 7.35 15.68 8.03
CA SER A 141 6.04 16.34 8.19
C SER A 141 5.31 16.56 6.85
N GLN A 142 6.01 16.89 5.78
CA GLN A 142 5.41 17.06 4.46
C GLN A 142 4.93 15.74 3.88
N VAL A 143 5.76 14.68 3.96
CA VAL A 143 5.40 13.35 3.50
C VAL A 143 4.23 12.82 4.30
N SER A 144 4.26 12.91 5.64
CA SER A 144 3.16 12.47 6.51
C SER A 144 1.84 13.17 6.18
N LYS A 145 1.85 14.49 5.95
CA LYS A 145 0.66 15.24 5.51
C LYS A 145 0.13 14.79 4.16
N SER A 146 1.02 14.46 3.22
CA SER A 146 0.63 13.99 1.90
C SER A 146 0.01 12.59 1.98
N LEU A 147 0.62 11.70 2.77
CA LEU A 147 0.16 10.33 2.98
C LEU A 147 -1.18 10.29 3.71
N ALA A 148 -1.37 11.14 4.72
CA ALA A 148 -2.63 11.25 5.44
C ALA A 148 -3.82 11.56 4.52
N LYS A 149 -3.63 12.43 3.51
CA LYS A 149 -4.66 12.72 2.51
C LYS A 149 -5.02 11.50 1.65
N SER A 150 -4.09 10.57 1.49
CA SER A 150 -4.29 9.32 0.75
C SER A 150 -4.77 8.17 1.64
N GLY A 151 -4.93 8.40 2.94
CA GLY A 151 -5.31 7.37 3.90
C GLY A 151 -4.17 6.40 4.23
N ALA A 152 -2.93 6.90 4.22
CA ALA A 152 -1.73 6.11 4.50
C ALA A 152 -0.81 6.81 5.49
N MET A 153 0.11 6.05 6.08
CA MET A 153 1.08 6.52 7.05
C MET A 153 2.33 5.64 7.03
N VAL A 154 3.49 6.24 7.22
CA VAL A 154 4.77 5.55 7.38
C VAL A 154 5.33 5.89 8.76
N CYS A 155 5.84 4.89 9.47
CA CYS A 155 6.32 5.01 10.85
C CYS A 155 7.74 5.58 10.89
N GLY A 156 7.86 6.90 10.76
CA GLY A 156 9.14 7.60 10.82
C GLY A 156 10.12 7.24 9.70
N PHE A 157 11.39 7.57 9.90
CA PHE A 157 12.45 7.25 8.95
C PHE A 157 12.80 5.77 8.93
N GLU A 158 12.77 5.11 10.08
CA GLU A 158 13.03 3.67 10.18
C GLU A 158 12.01 2.89 9.35
N GLY A 159 10.71 3.18 9.51
CA GLY A 159 9.66 2.58 8.70
C GLY A 159 9.84 2.88 7.21
N ALA A 160 10.26 4.10 6.86
CA ALA A 160 10.52 4.47 5.47
C ALA A 160 11.68 3.67 4.87
N HIS A 161 12.76 3.44 5.59
CA HIS A 161 13.88 2.62 5.13
C HIS A 161 13.48 1.17 4.85
N TYR A 162 12.69 0.57 5.74
CA TYR A 162 12.20 -0.79 5.52
C TYR A 162 11.33 -0.89 4.27
N VAL A 163 10.39 0.05 4.10
CA VAL A 163 9.50 0.07 2.94
C VAL A 163 10.26 0.38 1.65
N HIS A 164 11.24 1.29 1.69
CA HIS A 164 12.07 1.64 0.54
C HIS A 164 12.88 0.46 -0.02
N ASN A 165 13.26 -0.48 0.83
CA ASN A 165 14.00 -1.67 0.41
C ASN A 165 13.12 -2.69 -0.37
N SER A 166 11.81 -2.44 -0.50
CA SER A 166 10.91 -3.29 -1.27
C SER A 166 11.12 -3.08 -2.77
N ASN A 167 11.31 -4.16 -3.51
CA ASN A 167 11.45 -4.14 -4.97
C ASN A 167 10.22 -4.69 -5.73
N ALA A 168 9.27 -5.26 -4.99
CA ALA A 168 8.00 -5.74 -5.54
C ALA A 168 6.85 -5.57 -4.54
N LEU A 169 5.65 -5.31 -5.05
CA LEU A 169 4.41 -5.26 -4.29
C LEU A 169 3.50 -6.40 -4.72
N VAL A 170 3.00 -7.16 -3.76
CA VAL A 170 1.98 -8.18 -4.01
C VAL A 170 0.62 -7.65 -3.62
N MET A 171 -0.35 -7.71 -4.54
CA MET A 171 -1.71 -7.18 -4.37
C MET A 171 -2.74 -8.15 -4.92
N GLU A 172 -3.95 -8.11 -4.40
CA GLU A 172 -5.09 -8.75 -5.05
C GLU A 172 -5.55 -7.90 -6.25
N ALA A 173 -5.99 -8.54 -7.33
CA ALA A 173 -6.52 -7.81 -8.48
C ALA A 173 -7.76 -6.96 -8.10
N ALA A 174 -8.58 -7.43 -7.16
CA ALA A 174 -9.73 -6.69 -6.65
C ALA A 174 -9.34 -5.35 -5.99
N ASP A 175 -8.16 -5.26 -5.38
CA ASP A 175 -7.68 -4.01 -4.77
C ASP A 175 -7.29 -2.97 -5.84
N LEU A 176 -6.83 -3.44 -7.01
CA LEU A 176 -6.44 -2.58 -8.12
C LEU A 176 -7.64 -2.01 -8.88
N PHE A 177 -8.75 -2.74 -8.88
CA PHE A 177 -10.00 -2.35 -9.50
C PHE A 177 -11.02 -1.96 -8.44
N GLY A 178 -11.10 -0.68 -8.10
CA GLY A 178 -12.09 -0.16 -7.15
C GLY A 178 -13.54 -0.31 -7.65
N SER A 179 -14.50 0.01 -6.80
CA SER A 179 -15.95 -0.21 -7.03
C SER A 179 -16.52 0.36 -8.33
N ARG A 180 -15.85 1.34 -8.95
CA ARG A 180 -16.26 1.96 -10.22
C ARG A 180 -15.42 1.56 -11.42
N SER A 181 -14.46 0.67 -11.23
CA SER A 181 -13.52 0.26 -12.28
C SER A 181 -14.01 -0.93 -13.10
N CYS A 182 -15.03 -1.61 -12.64
CA CYS A 182 -15.66 -2.71 -13.35
C CYS A 182 -17.12 -2.38 -13.60
N ASN A 183 -17.63 -2.72 -14.80
CA ASN A 183 -19.02 -2.46 -15.15
C ASN A 183 -19.68 -3.71 -15.73
N LEU A 184 -20.92 -3.95 -15.33
CA LEU A 184 -21.81 -4.94 -15.92
C LEU A 184 -22.75 -4.25 -16.91
N HIS A 185 -22.61 -4.55 -18.21
CA HIS A 185 -23.39 -3.93 -19.27
C HIS A 185 -24.65 -4.68 -19.64
N GLY A 186 -24.73 -5.95 -19.26
CA GLY A 186 -25.92 -6.76 -19.54
C GLY A 186 -25.71 -8.24 -19.24
N ILE A 187 -26.81 -8.96 -19.22
CA ILE A 187 -26.89 -10.38 -18.95
C ILE A 187 -27.69 -11.03 -20.07
N LYS A 188 -27.21 -12.17 -20.55
CA LYS A 188 -27.92 -13.04 -21.50
C LYS A 188 -28.07 -14.42 -20.88
N THR A 189 -29.27 -14.90 -20.74
CA THR A 189 -29.57 -16.25 -20.23
C THR A 189 -29.78 -17.23 -21.36
N PHE A 190 -29.48 -18.48 -21.10
CA PHE A 190 -29.60 -19.61 -22.03
C PHE A 190 -30.37 -20.75 -21.34
N ASN A 191 -30.88 -21.68 -22.13
CA ASN A 191 -31.53 -22.91 -21.66
C ASN A 191 -32.66 -22.68 -20.62
N GLY A 192 -33.37 -21.56 -20.69
CA GLY A 192 -34.47 -21.23 -19.77
C GLY A 192 -34.02 -20.86 -18.37
N ALA A 193 -32.75 -20.54 -18.17
CA ALA A 193 -32.23 -20.13 -16.86
C ALA A 193 -32.87 -18.82 -16.38
N LYS A 194 -33.23 -18.77 -15.09
CA LYS A 194 -33.68 -17.55 -14.44
C LYS A 194 -32.50 -16.60 -14.22
N ILE A 195 -32.70 -15.32 -14.48
CA ILE A 195 -31.67 -14.29 -14.32
C ILE A 195 -31.19 -14.24 -12.87
N ASP A 196 -32.10 -14.29 -11.90
CA ASP A 196 -31.80 -14.19 -10.47
C ASP A 196 -30.88 -15.34 -10.01
N ASP A 197 -31.20 -16.59 -10.44
CA ASP A 197 -30.38 -17.75 -10.10
C ASP A 197 -28.97 -17.62 -10.71
N ALA A 198 -28.87 -17.11 -11.93
CA ALA A 198 -27.59 -16.90 -12.60
C ALA A 198 -26.76 -15.82 -11.90
N ILE A 199 -27.38 -14.73 -11.46
CA ILE A 199 -26.72 -13.66 -10.71
C ILE A 199 -26.22 -14.21 -9.37
N LEU A 200 -27.06 -14.87 -8.57
CA LEU A 200 -26.70 -15.36 -7.25
C LEU A 200 -25.56 -16.38 -7.30
N GLN A 201 -25.60 -17.33 -8.23
CA GLN A 201 -24.54 -18.32 -8.37
C GLN A 201 -23.22 -17.70 -8.85
N THR A 202 -23.27 -16.76 -9.80
CA THR A 202 -22.05 -16.06 -10.25
C THR A 202 -21.50 -15.16 -9.14
N ALA A 203 -22.36 -14.40 -8.44
CA ALA A 203 -21.98 -13.56 -7.33
C ALA A 203 -21.27 -14.36 -6.22
N ALA A 204 -21.83 -15.51 -5.84
CA ALA A 204 -21.23 -16.38 -4.83
C ALA A 204 -19.79 -16.79 -5.20
N VAL A 205 -19.57 -17.23 -6.43
CA VAL A 205 -18.23 -17.62 -6.90
C VAL A 205 -17.31 -16.41 -6.99
N VAL A 206 -17.74 -15.32 -7.61
CA VAL A 206 -16.94 -14.10 -7.85
C VAL A 206 -16.51 -13.45 -6.52
N MET A 207 -17.37 -13.44 -5.50
CA MET A 207 -17.04 -12.92 -4.18
C MET A 207 -16.09 -13.84 -3.41
N GLN A 208 -16.29 -15.15 -3.50
CA GLN A 208 -15.44 -16.15 -2.85
C GLN A 208 -13.99 -16.06 -3.34
N ILE A 209 -13.79 -15.84 -4.65
CA ILE A 209 -12.46 -15.72 -5.26
C ILE A 209 -11.88 -14.30 -5.20
N LYS A 210 -12.57 -13.35 -4.61
CA LYS A 210 -12.18 -11.93 -4.55
C LYS A 210 -11.85 -11.37 -5.95
N SER A 211 -12.68 -11.66 -6.94
CA SER A 211 -12.52 -11.11 -8.28
C SER A 211 -12.73 -9.58 -8.26
N PRO A 212 -12.13 -8.83 -9.18
CA PRO A 212 -12.44 -7.42 -9.42
C PRO A 212 -13.93 -7.14 -9.67
N LEU A 213 -14.66 -8.14 -10.15
CA LEU A 213 -16.11 -8.05 -10.39
C LEU A 213 -16.95 -8.19 -9.11
N ALA A 214 -16.35 -8.53 -7.96
CA ALA A 214 -17.09 -8.75 -6.71
C ALA A 214 -17.95 -7.54 -6.33
N ASN A 215 -17.41 -6.33 -6.42
CA ASN A 215 -18.16 -5.11 -6.11
C ASN A 215 -19.36 -4.89 -7.03
N VAL A 216 -19.21 -5.20 -8.33
CA VAL A 216 -20.31 -5.08 -9.31
C VAL A 216 -21.45 -6.03 -9.00
N PHE A 217 -21.13 -7.27 -8.61
CA PHE A 217 -22.16 -8.23 -8.23
C PHE A 217 -22.76 -7.92 -6.85
N ASP A 218 -21.98 -7.36 -5.93
CA ASP A 218 -22.50 -6.89 -4.64
C ASP A 218 -23.52 -5.76 -4.81
N ASP A 219 -23.25 -4.81 -5.69
CA ASP A 219 -24.19 -3.75 -6.07
C ASP A 219 -25.47 -4.32 -6.68
N VAL A 220 -25.37 -5.34 -7.54
CA VAL A 220 -26.53 -5.98 -8.19
C VAL A 220 -27.43 -6.69 -7.16
N ILE A 221 -26.85 -7.32 -6.15
CA ILE A 221 -27.61 -7.98 -5.06
C ILE A 221 -27.95 -7.01 -3.91
N VAL A 222 -27.64 -5.72 -4.07
CA VAL A 222 -27.92 -4.66 -3.08
C VAL A 222 -27.28 -4.98 -1.71
N GLY A 223 -26.04 -5.49 -1.70
CA GLY A 223 -25.30 -5.85 -0.47
C GLY A 223 -25.87 -7.03 0.32
N LYS A 224 -26.89 -7.70 -0.19
CA LYS A 224 -27.53 -8.84 0.51
C LYS A 224 -26.73 -10.13 0.36
N GLN A 225 -25.51 -10.16 0.88
CA GLN A 225 -24.62 -11.33 0.79
C GLN A 225 -25.18 -12.58 1.51
N SER A 226 -26.09 -12.40 2.46
CA SER A 226 -26.71 -13.51 3.19
C SER A 226 -27.60 -14.43 2.33
N ILE A 227 -28.02 -13.98 1.14
CA ILE A 227 -28.82 -14.80 0.22
C ILE A 227 -27.96 -15.63 -0.74
N LEU A 228 -26.64 -15.43 -0.74
CA LEU A 228 -25.74 -16.15 -1.63
C LEU A 228 -25.64 -17.62 -1.23
N PRO A 229 -25.66 -18.54 -2.21
CA PRO A 229 -25.41 -19.94 -1.94
C PRO A 229 -23.97 -20.16 -1.45
N GLN A 230 -23.82 -21.14 -0.58
CA GLN A 230 -22.50 -21.55 -0.10
C GLN A 230 -21.70 -22.19 -1.23
N VAL A 231 -20.44 -21.81 -1.36
CA VAL A 231 -19.48 -22.38 -2.31
C VAL A 231 -18.63 -23.40 -1.55
N ASP A 232 -18.73 -24.69 -1.92
CA ASP A 232 -18.08 -25.79 -1.21
C ASP A 232 -16.62 -25.99 -1.58
N GLY A 233 -16.19 -25.51 -2.74
CA GLY A 233 -14.81 -25.58 -3.19
C GLY A 233 -14.58 -24.79 -4.47
N VAL A 234 -13.33 -24.32 -4.65
CA VAL A 234 -12.93 -23.48 -5.76
C VAL A 234 -11.62 -23.98 -6.35
N ILE A 235 -11.56 -24.14 -7.66
CA ILE A 235 -10.33 -24.44 -8.40
C ILE A 235 -10.15 -23.35 -9.46
N TYR A 236 -9.06 -22.64 -9.39
CA TYR A 236 -8.68 -21.68 -10.41
C TYR A 236 -7.96 -22.34 -11.56
N GLU A 237 -8.35 -21.99 -12.77
CA GLU A 237 -7.74 -22.44 -14.03
C GLU A 237 -7.14 -21.23 -14.74
N ASP A 238 -5.80 -21.25 -14.91
CA ASP A 238 -5.03 -20.11 -15.40
C ASP A 238 -5.58 -19.54 -16.70
N LYS A 239 -5.84 -18.23 -16.72
CA LYS A 239 -6.35 -17.46 -17.86
C LYS A 239 -7.73 -17.88 -18.37
N MET A 240 -8.37 -18.88 -17.77
CA MET A 240 -9.67 -19.39 -18.20
C MET A 240 -10.79 -19.02 -17.24
N GLY A 241 -10.54 -19.07 -15.94
CA GLY A 241 -11.53 -18.74 -14.92
C GLY A 241 -11.53 -19.74 -13.77
N THR A 242 -12.72 -20.03 -13.23
CA THR A 242 -12.86 -20.77 -11.98
C THR A 242 -13.91 -21.86 -12.08
N SER A 243 -13.56 -23.05 -11.62
CA SER A 243 -14.47 -24.15 -11.33
C SER A 243 -14.83 -24.13 -9.86
N ALA A 244 -16.10 -24.20 -9.52
CA ALA A 244 -16.62 -24.19 -8.15
C ALA A 244 -17.73 -25.23 -7.98
N TRP A 245 -18.12 -25.52 -6.74
CA TRP A 245 -19.22 -26.38 -6.40
C TRP A 245 -20.23 -25.66 -5.51
N ILE A 246 -21.51 -25.69 -5.92
CA ILE A 246 -22.63 -25.16 -5.17
C ILE A 246 -23.73 -26.23 -5.18
N TYR A 247 -24.23 -26.63 -4.01
CA TYR A 247 -25.22 -27.71 -3.87
C TYR A 247 -24.82 -28.99 -4.63
N GLN A 248 -23.55 -29.39 -4.52
CA GLN A 248 -22.97 -30.57 -5.21
C GLN A 248 -22.97 -30.49 -6.76
N LYS A 249 -23.34 -29.35 -7.33
CA LYS A 249 -23.27 -29.13 -8.78
C LYS A 249 -22.00 -28.38 -9.12
N LYS A 250 -21.32 -28.87 -10.17
CA LYS A 250 -20.14 -28.16 -10.71
C LYS A 250 -20.61 -26.91 -11.43
N ILE A 251 -20.00 -25.78 -11.06
CA ILE A 251 -20.24 -24.47 -11.63
C ILE A 251 -18.95 -23.98 -12.25
N LEU A 252 -19.03 -23.44 -13.45
CA LEU A 252 -17.92 -22.82 -14.16
C LEU A 252 -18.23 -21.34 -14.33
N VAL A 253 -17.31 -20.48 -13.88
CA VAL A 253 -17.36 -19.04 -14.08
C VAL A 253 -16.08 -18.61 -14.76
N GLY A 254 -16.15 -18.19 -16.02
CA GLY A 254 -14.96 -17.86 -16.78
C GLY A 254 -15.23 -17.45 -18.23
N ASN A 255 -14.18 -17.46 -19.02
CA ASN A 255 -14.26 -17.16 -20.45
C ASN A 255 -14.75 -18.38 -21.27
N ARG A 256 -14.86 -18.21 -22.56
CA ARG A 256 -15.23 -19.27 -23.53
C ARG A 256 -14.33 -20.50 -23.41
N ASP A 257 -13.02 -20.27 -23.22
CA ASP A 257 -12.03 -21.35 -23.22
C ASP A 257 -12.22 -22.30 -22.04
N LEU A 258 -12.61 -21.77 -20.86
CA LEU A 258 -12.97 -22.59 -19.69
C LEU A 258 -14.10 -23.56 -20.02
N LEU A 259 -15.14 -23.07 -20.68
CA LEU A 259 -16.31 -23.89 -21.01
C LEU A 259 -15.95 -24.99 -22.03
N ILE A 260 -15.19 -24.62 -23.04
CA ILE A 260 -14.69 -25.59 -24.09
C ILE A 260 -13.80 -26.63 -23.41
N HIS A 261 -12.88 -26.22 -22.53
CA HIS A 261 -11.99 -27.12 -21.81
C HIS A 261 -12.78 -28.17 -20.99
N HIS A 262 -13.91 -27.77 -20.43
CA HIS A 262 -14.81 -28.66 -19.70
C HIS A 262 -15.89 -29.34 -20.58
N GLY A 263 -15.78 -29.29 -21.91
CA GLY A 263 -16.72 -29.94 -22.80
C GLY A 263 -18.14 -29.37 -22.83
N VAL A 264 -18.30 -28.11 -22.36
CA VAL A 264 -19.59 -27.41 -22.34
C VAL A 264 -19.84 -26.78 -23.70
N THR A 265 -21.02 -27.02 -24.28
CA THR A 265 -21.41 -26.40 -25.55
C THR A 265 -21.64 -24.91 -25.36
N VAL A 266 -20.84 -24.08 -26.03
CA VAL A 266 -20.91 -22.63 -25.98
C VAL A 266 -21.66 -22.03 -27.18
N PRO A 267 -22.26 -20.84 -27.06
CA PRO A 267 -22.85 -20.12 -28.19
C PRO A 267 -21.82 -19.89 -29.31
N LYS A 268 -22.26 -19.70 -30.54
CA LYS A 268 -21.38 -19.38 -31.66
C LYS A 268 -20.59 -18.10 -31.37
N GLU A 269 -19.34 -18.05 -31.82
CA GLU A 269 -18.44 -16.92 -31.60
C GLU A 269 -19.00 -15.57 -32.12
N ASP A 270 -19.69 -15.63 -33.28
CA ASP A 270 -20.34 -14.45 -33.83
C ASP A 270 -21.45 -13.88 -32.97
N TYR A 271 -22.11 -14.74 -32.16
CA TYR A 271 -23.06 -14.27 -31.17
C TYR A 271 -22.38 -13.50 -30.05
N GLU A 272 -21.26 -14.00 -29.55
CA GLU A 272 -20.46 -13.33 -28.52
C GLU A 272 -19.90 -11.99 -29.02
N LYS A 273 -19.34 -11.96 -30.25
CA LYS A 273 -18.77 -10.76 -30.87
C LYS A 273 -19.76 -9.58 -30.99
N LYS A 274 -21.08 -9.85 -31.02
CA LYS A 274 -22.10 -8.78 -31.03
C LYS A 274 -22.08 -7.97 -29.72
N TYR A 275 -21.75 -8.60 -28.60
CA TYR A 275 -21.82 -8.01 -27.26
C TYR A 275 -20.45 -7.57 -26.72
N THR A 276 -19.36 -8.11 -27.25
CA THR A 276 -17.98 -7.85 -26.78
C THR A 276 -17.27 -6.71 -27.54
N ARG A 277 -18.04 -5.90 -28.29
CA ARG A 277 -17.49 -4.70 -28.94
C ARG A 277 -17.03 -3.66 -27.90
N LYS A 278 -16.15 -2.74 -28.29
CA LYS A 278 -15.63 -1.62 -27.47
C LYS A 278 -14.92 -2.07 -26.18
N GLY A 279 -14.13 -3.14 -26.26
CA GLY A 279 -13.34 -3.63 -25.10
C GLY A 279 -14.12 -4.43 -24.05
N ARG A 280 -15.41 -4.66 -24.28
CA ARG A 280 -16.23 -5.50 -23.40
C ARG A 280 -15.82 -6.96 -23.51
N LYS A 281 -16.03 -7.71 -22.42
CA LYS A 281 -15.70 -9.13 -22.29
C LYS A 281 -16.94 -9.95 -21.93
N ALA A 282 -16.94 -11.22 -22.30
CA ALA A 282 -18.06 -12.12 -22.02
C ALA A 282 -17.68 -13.12 -20.93
N LEU A 283 -18.18 -12.93 -19.71
CA LEU A 283 -18.03 -13.88 -18.61
C LEU A 283 -19.20 -14.87 -18.64
N TYR A 284 -18.90 -16.14 -18.76
CA TYR A 284 -19.90 -17.20 -18.79
C TYR A 284 -20.13 -17.83 -17.43
N LEU A 285 -21.37 -18.23 -17.19
CA LEU A 285 -21.78 -19.14 -16.14
C LEU A 285 -22.27 -20.42 -16.77
N ALA A 286 -21.68 -21.55 -16.41
CA ALA A 286 -22.23 -22.86 -16.72
C ALA A 286 -22.45 -23.68 -15.45
N VAL A 287 -23.56 -24.42 -15.41
CA VAL A 287 -23.98 -25.26 -14.27
C VAL A 287 -24.26 -26.67 -14.78
N ALA A 288 -23.64 -27.64 -14.13
CA ALA A 288 -23.79 -29.06 -14.48
C ALA A 288 -23.66 -29.32 -15.99
N GLY A 289 -22.65 -28.73 -16.64
CA GLY A 289 -22.33 -28.92 -18.04
C GLY A 289 -23.20 -28.14 -19.05
N LYS A 290 -24.08 -27.24 -18.59
CA LYS A 290 -24.91 -26.41 -19.47
C LYS A 290 -24.67 -24.93 -19.23
N VAL A 291 -24.54 -24.14 -20.30
CA VAL A 291 -24.45 -22.69 -20.22
C VAL A 291 -25.75 -22.12 -19.70
N MET A 292 -25.67 -21.37 -18.62
CA MET A 292 -26.82 -20.72 -17.98
C MET A 292 -26.91 -19.25 -18.34
N ALA A 293 -25.76 -18.53 -18.29
CA ALA A 293 -25.73 -17.10 -18.58
C ALA A 293 -24.39 -16.66 -19.17
N MET A 294 -24.43 -15.51 -19.82
CA MET A 294 -23.28 -14.73 -20.29
C MET A 294 -23.44 -13.31 -19.76
N PHE A 295 -22.50 -12.86 -18.95
CA PHE A 295 -22.42 -11.49 -18.43
C PHE A 295 -21.47 -10.70 -19.30
N ILE A 296 -21.87 -9.50 -19.72
CA ILE A 296 -21.06 -8.59 -20.50
C ILE A 296 -20.44 -7.58 -19.56
N VAL A 297 -19.12 -7.69 -19.37
CA VAL A 297 -18.36 -6.90 -18.41
C VAL A 297 -17.29 -6.03 -19.08
N SER A 298 -16.84 -4.99 -18.43
CA SER A 298 -15.67 -4.20 -18.81
C SER A 298 -14.85 -3.81 -17.59
N TYR A 299 -13.57 -3.55 -17.82
CA TYR A 299 -12.59 -3.16 -16.83
C TYR A 299 -11.97 -1.83 -17.24
N GLU A 300 -11.95 -0.88 -16.32
CA GLU A 300 -11.41 0.46 -16.55
C GLU A 300 -10.45 0.83 -15.43
N ALA A 301 -9.40 1.60 -15.73
CA ALA A 301 -8.47 2.06 -14.73
C ALA A 301 -9.00 3.30 -14.00
N ASP A 302 -8.87 3.31 -12.67
CA ASP A 302 -8.99 4.56 -11.92
C ASP A 302 -7.86 5.52 -12.34
N PRO A 303 -8.18 6.78 -12.72
CA PRO A 303 -7.18 7.73 -13.20
C PRO A 303 -6.11 8.07 -12.14
N THR A 304 -6.47 8.05 -10.87
CA THR A 304 -5.54 8.33 -9.77
C THR A 304 -4.57 7.17 -9.61
N LEU A 305 -5.09 5.95 -9.62
CA LEU A 305 -4.29 4.73 -9.51
C LEU A 305 -3.35 4.58 -10.70
N LYS A 306 -3.82 4.89 -11.92
CA LYS A 306 -2.98 4.92 -13.13
C LYS A 306 -1.78 5.85 -12.98
N LYS A 307 -1.96 7.04 -12.37
CA LYS A 307 -0.87 7.99 -12.10
C LYS A 307 0.10 7.46 -11.04
N LEU A 308 -0.42 6.80 -10.00
CA LEU A 308 0.40 6.22 -8.94
C LEU A 308 1.23 5.05 -9.45
N LEU A 309 0.65 4.17 -10.26
CA LEU A 309 1.37 3.05 -10.89
C LEU A 309 2.50 3.53 -11.80
N LYS A 310 2.29 4.59 -12.59
CA LYS A 310 3.36 5.21 -13.38
C LYS A 310 4.49 5.81 -12.53
N LYS A 311 4.20 6.31 -11.33
CA LYS A 311 5.24 6.74 -10.40
C LYS A 311 5.99 5.55 -9.81
N LEU A 312 5.26 4.50 -9.45
CA LEU A 312 5.84 3.27 -8.89
C LEU A 312 6.78 2.58 -9.89
N GLU A 313 6.39 2.54 -11.16
CA GLU A 313 7.23 2.04 -12.25
C GLU A 313 8.56 2.81 -12.34
N ARG A 314 8.52 4.14 -12.23
CA ARG A 314 9.73 4.98 -12.24
C ARG A 314 10.64 4.75 -11.02
N SER A 315 10.08 4.33 -9.90
CA SER A 315 10.86 3.90 -8.72
C SER A 315 11.45 2.49 -8.86
N GLY A 316 11.21 1.79 -9.97
CA GLY A 316 11.74 0.45 -10.24
C GLY A 316 11.06 -0.67 -9.45
N ILE A 317 9.88 -0.42 -8.88
CA ILE A 317 9.14 -1.39 -8.07
C ILE A 317 8.12 -2.10 -8.94
N THR A 318 8.21 -3.43 -9.03
CA THR A 318 7.30 -4.28 -9.81
C THR A 318 6.03 -4.59 -9.03
N VAL A 319 4.89 -4.67 -9.72
CA VAL A 319 3.61 -5.09 -9.12
C VAL A 319 3.32 -6.54 -9.50
N ILE A 320 2.99 -7.36 -8.51
CA ILE A 320 2.62 -8.76 -8.68
C ILE A 320 1.16 -8.90 -8.23
N LEU A 321 0.29 -9.27 -9.16
CA LEU A 321 -1.13 -9.43 -8.89
C LEU A 321 -1.52 -10.89 -8.68
N ARG A 322 -2.35 -11.11 -7.68
CA ARG A 322 -3.12 -12.36 -7.53
C ARG A 322 -4.49 -12.15 -8.17
N SER A 323 -4.85 -13.03 -9.08
CA SER A 323 -6.15 -12.97 -9.75
C SER A 323 -6.64 -14.35 -10.13
N CYS A 324 -7.94 -14.56 -9.96
CA CYS A 324 -8.68 -15.70 -10.50
C CYS A 324 -9.59 -15.28 -11.65
N ASP A 325 -9.48 -14.03 -12.11
CA ASP A 325 -10.29 -13.50 -13.20
C ASP A 325 -9.62 -13.78 -14.55
N PRO A 326 -10.30 -14.37 -15.52
CA PRO A 326 -9.72 -14.75 -16.81
C PRO A 326 -9.26 -13.58 -17.67
N TYR A 327 -9.79 -12.39 -17.40
CA TYR A 327 -9.49 -11.17 -18.17
C TYR A 327 -8.42 -10.30 -17.56
N ILE A 328 -7.98 -10.65 -16.36
CA ILE A 328 -6.86 -9.99 -15.69
C ILE A 328 -5.56 -10.74 -16.04
N ASN A 329 -4.94 -10.31 -17.11
CA ASN A 329 -3.64 -10.80 -17.58
C ASN A 329 -2.71 -9.62 -17.89
N GLU A 330 -1.42 -9.89 -18.05
CA GLU A 330 -0.39 -8.87 -18.23
C GLU A 330 -0.66 -7.93 -19.40
N GLU A 331 -1.15 -8.47 -20.53
CA GLU A 331 -1.47 -7.69 -21.73
C GLU A 331 -2.67 -6.76 -21.49
N SER A 332 -3.74 -7.26 -20.86
CA SER A 332 -4.90 -6.45 -20.52
C SER A 332 -4.53 -5.33 -19.55
N LEU A 333 -3.73 -5.63 -18.51
CA LEU A 333 -3.30 -4.67 -17.50
C LEU A 333 -2.39 -3.59 -18.10
N LYS A 334 -1.46 -3.97 -18.99
CA LYS A 334 -0.64 -3.03 -19.75
C LYS A 334 -1.52 -2.01 -20.49
N ASN A 335 -2.56 -2.46 -21.17
CA ASN A 335 -3.45 -1.60 -21.94
C ASN A 335 -4.37 -0.75 -21.04
N ILE A 336 -4.93 -1.34 -19.97
CA ILE A 336 -5.84 -0.64 -19.04
C ILE A 336 -5.11 0.46 -18.28
N PHE A 337 -3.94 0.16 -17.70
CA PHE A 337 -3.18 1.10 -16.87
C PHE A 337 -2.15 1.93 -17.67
N ASP A 338 -1.89 1.59 -18.94
CA ASP A 338 -0.92 2.26 -19.80
C ASP A 338 0.48 2.28 -19.15
N VAL A 339 0.96 1.09 -18.84
CA VAL A 339 2.25 0.82 -18.19
C VAL A 339 3.10 -0.10 -19.07
N PRO A 340 4.44 -0.12 -18.89
CA PRO A 340 5.32 -1.00 -19.65
C PRO A 340 5.01 -2.48 -19.44
N GLU A 341 5.40 -3.28 -20.41
CA GLU A 341 5.35 -4.74 -20.32
C GLU A 341 6.28 -5.24 -19.19
N GLY A 342 5.82 -6.23 -18.42
CA GLY A 342 6.57 -6.81 -17.32
C GLY A 342 6.53 -6.00 -16.01
N PHE A 343 5.98 -4.77 -16.01
CA PHE A 343 5.81 -3.99 -14.79
C PHE A 343 4.75 -4.57 -13.86
N ILE A 344 3.61 -5.00 -14.42
CA ILE A 344 2.58 -5.72 -13.67
C ILE A 344 2.63 -7.18 -14.13
N ARG A 345 2.87 -8.09 -13.19
CA ARG A 345 2.88 -9.54 -13.42
C ARG A 345 1.70 -10.18 -12.71
N VAL A 346 1.13 -11.21 -13.31
CA VAL A 346 0.00 -11.96 -12.73
C VAL A 346 0.49 -13.33 -12.28
N MET A 347 0.24 -13.68 -11.02
CA MET A 347 0.59 -14.99 -10.48
C MET A 347 -0.23 -16.09 -11.17
N THR A 348 0.45 -17.18 -11.51
CA THR A 348 -0.24 -18.43 -11.86
C THR A 348 -0.95 -19.05 -10.66
N ALA A 349 -1.90 -19.93 -10.89
CA ALA A 349 -2.60 -20.66 -9.82
C ALA A 349 -1.62 -21.42 -8.90
N SER A 350 -0.56 -21.98 -9.46
CA SER A 350 0.50 -22.68 -8.71
C SER A 350 1.25 -21.73 -7.80
N ASN A 351 1.68 -20.59 -8.33
CA ASN A 351 2.42 -19.57 -7.55
C ASN A 351 1.52 -18.94 -6.48
N GLY A 352 0.23 -18.71 -6.78
CA GLY A 352 -0.74 -18.23 -5.80
C GLY A 352 -0.91 -19.15 -4.60
N ARG A 353 -1.02 -20.48 -4.84
CA ARG A 353 -1.08 -21.48 -3.75
C ARG A 353 0.21 -21.50 -2.91
N SER A 354 1.37 -21.41 -3.56
CA SER A 354 2.66 -21.33 -2.84
C SER A 354 2.74 -20.06 -2.00
N PHE A 355 2.33 -18.93 -2.55
CA PHE A 355 2.28 -17.67 -1.81
C PHE A 355 1.35 -17.77 -0.60
N GLU A 356 0.15 -18.34 -0.74
CA GLU A 356 -0.78 -18.55 0.39
C GLU A 356 -0.18 -19.43 1.48
N LYS A 357 0.46 -20.51 1.10
CA LYS A 357 1.13 -21.42 2.05
C LYS A 357 2.18 -20.69 2.86
N TYR A 358 3.06 -19.92 2.22
CA TYR A 358 4.14 -19.21 2.91
C TYR A 358 3.65 -17.96 3.66
N SER A 359 2.74 -17.19 3.07
CA SER A 359 2.18 -16.01 3.73
C SER A 359 1.20 -16.37 4.85
N GLY A 360 0.57 -17.56 4.78
CA GLY A 360 -0.29 -18.12 5.81
C GLY A 360 0.46 -18.75 6.98
N ALA A 361 1.74 -19.08 6.79
CA ALA A 361 2.55 -19.64 7.89
C ALA A 361 2.61 -18.66 9.06
N VAL A 362 2.54 -19.21 10.29
CA VAL A 362 2.69 -18.39 11.50
C VAL A 362 4.12 -17.88 11.52
N ALA A 363 4.29 -16.60 11.22
CA ALA A 363 5.55 -15.91 11.37
C ALA A 363 5.65 -15.34 12.79
N GLU A 364 6.86 -15.11 13.27
CA GLU A 364 7.09 -14.28 14.44
C GLU A 364 6.44 -12.90 14.22
N LYS A 365 5.97 -12.30 15.31
CA LYS A 365 5.41 -10.95 15.26
C LYS A 365 6.46 -10.00 14.69
N SER A 366 6.13 -9.32 13.60
CA SER A 366 6.98 -8.30 13.02
C SER A 366 6.38 -6.92 13.24
N PRO A 367 7.20 -5.89 13.45
CA PRO A 367 6.71 -4.53 13.54
C PRO A 367 6.05 -4.09 12.23
N ALA A 368 5.07 -3.22 12.32
CA ALA A 368 4.47 -2.58 11.15
C ALA A 368 5.18 -1.27 10.83
N TYR A 369 5.75 -1.17 9.65
CA TYR A 369 6.51 0.00 9.20
C TYR A 369 5.66 1.02 8.46
N ALA A 370 4.52 0.61 7.93
CA ALA A 370 3.53 1.47 7.29
C ALA A 370 2.11 0.96 7.54
N VAL A 371 1.15 1.88 7.51
CA VAL A 371 -0.27 1.60 7.71
C VAL A 371 -1.07 2.29 6.61
N HIS A 372 -2.15 1.65 6.16
CA HIS A 372 -3.05 2.23 5.16
C HIS A 372 -4.50 1.78 5.39
N ASN A 373 -5.45 2.52 4.82
CA ASN A 373 -6.89 2.29 4.95
C ASN A 373 -7.44 1.08 4.16
N GLY A 374 -6.56 0.23 3.62
CA GLY A 374 -6.94 -0.94 2.83
C GLY A 374 -7.11 -0.67 1.33
N SER A 375 -7.07 0.58 0.85
CA SER A 375 -7.12 0.87 -0.57
C SER A 375 -5.76 0.71 -1.25
N ALA A 376 -5.76 0.26 -2.51
CA ALA A 376 -4.55 0.17 -3.31
C ALA A 376 -3.86 1.54 -3.46
N GLN A 377 -4.63 2.62 -3.55
CA GLN A 377 -4.11 3.98 -3.65
C GLN A 377 -3.30 4.34 -2.40
N ALA A 378 -3.84 4.08 -1.21
CA ALA A 378 -3.15 4.35 0.04
C ALA A 378 -1.90 3.47 0.22
N PHE A 379 -1.99 2.19 -0.14
CA PHE A 379 -0.87 1.26 -0.10
C PHE A 379 0.28 1.71 -1.01
N ILE A 380 0.00 2.00 -2.29
CA ILE A 380 1.02 2.48 -3.24
C ILE A 380 1.56 3.85 -2.80
N ALA A 381 0.69 4.73 -2.29
CA ALA A 381 1.13 6.03 -1.79
C ALA A 381 2.09 5.89 -0.60
N SER A 382 1.89 4.92 0.32
CA SER A 382 2.80 4.69 1.43
C SER A 382 4.19 4.28 0.95
N VAL A 383 4.27 3.43 -0.07
CA VAL A 383 5.55 2.99 -0.65
C VAL A 383 6.27 4.14 -1.35
N LEU A 384 5.56 4.90 -2.18
CA LEU A 384 6.11 6.08 -2.85
C LEU A 384 6.52 7.18 -1.86
N GLY A 385 5.77 7.33 -0.77
CA GLY A 385 6.10 8.27 0.31
C GLY A 385 7.36 7.89 1.05
N ALA A 386 7.55 6.60 1.32
CA ALA A 386 8.76 6.07 1.91
C ALA A 386 9.99 6.28 1.01
N ASP A 387 9.85 5.97 -0.28
CA ASP A 387 10.89 6.17 -1.29
C ASP A 387 11.31 7.66 -1.37
N ASN A 388 10.34 8.56 -1.43
CA ASN A 388 10.59 10.00 -1.43
C ASN A 388 11.26 10.49 -0.14
N LEU A 389 10.86 9.96 1.02
CA LEU A 389 11.43 10.34 2.30
C LEU A 389 12.91 9.95 2.39
N VAL A 390 13.25 8.72 2.01
CA VAL A 390 14.64 8.22 1.99
C VAL A 390 15.50 8.97 0.97
N GLY A 391 14.95 9.28 -0.21
CA GLY A 391 15.64 10.09 -1.21
C GLY A 391 15.94 11.52 -0.72
N THR A 392 14.95 12.14 -0.06
CA THR A 392 15.10 13.47 0.52
C THR A 392 16.12 13.48 1.67
N GLU A 393 16.11 12.47 2.52
CA GLU A 393 17.10 12.28 3.59
C GLU A 393 18.53 12.23 3.06
N LYS A 394 18.78 11.40 2.06
CA LYS A 394 20.11 11.29 1.42
C LYS A 394 20.58 12.67 0.90
N THR A 395 19.68 13.42 0.29
CA THR A 395 19.95 14.75 -0.23
C THR A 395 20.26 15.75 0.91
N ILE A 396 19.48 15.75 1.96
CA ILE A 396 19.68 16.62 3.15
C ILE A 396 21.02 16.29 3.81
N SER A 397 21.33 15.02 4.01
CA SER A 397 22.59 14.59 4.63
C SER A 397 23.80 14.99 3.78
N ALA A 398 23.74 14.83 2.46
CA ALA A 398 24.78 15.24 1.55
C ALA A 398 25.00 16.77 1.55
N LEU A 399 23.91 17.56 1.48
CA LEU A 399 23.99 19.02 1.52
C LEU A 399 24.51 19.53 2.86
N SER A 400 24.14 18.87 3.96
CA SER A 400 24.62 19.24 5.30
C SER A 400 26.11 18.98 5.46
N ALA A 401 26.58 17.80 5.01
CA ALA A 401 28.00 17.47 5.01
C ALA A 401 28.81 18.46 4.16
N PHE A 402 28.31 18.82 2.98
CA PHE A 402 28.93 19.77 2.09
C PHE A 402 28.94 21.19 2.67
N GLY A 403 27.79 21.65 3.19
CA GLY A 403 27.68 22.97 3.83
C GLY A 403 28.58 23.13 5.05
N SER A 404 28.72 22.11 5.87
CA SER A 404 29.60 22.09 7.03
C SER A 404 31.10 22.03 6.64
N ALA A 405 31.44 21.56 5.44
CA ALA A 405 32.83 21.53 4.97
C ALA A 405 33.28 22.83 4.33
N ILE A 406 32.35 23.67 3.86
CA ILE A 406 32.68 24.97 3.20
C ILE A 406 32.62 26.12 4.22
N GLY A 407 31.74 26.06 5.22
CA GLY A 407 31.60 27.07 6.29
C GLY A 407 32.68 26.94 7.34
#